data_4bfab8df266d7b2ffe4e8a898481f70d
#
_entry.id   4bfab8df266d7b2ffe4e8a898481f70d
#
_cell.length_a   1.000
_cell.length_b   1.000
_cell.length_c   1.000
_cell.angle_alpha   90.00
_cell.angle_beta   90.00
_cell.angle_gamma   90.00
#
_symmetry.space_group_name_H-M   'P 1'
#
loop_
_entity.id
_entity.type
_entity.pdbx_description
1 polymer ?
#
loop_
_entity_poly.entity_id
_entity_poly.type
_entity_poly.pdbx_seq_one_letter_code
_entity_poly.pdbx_strand_id
1 'polypeptide(L)'
;MVNMNREVWNFDEKHFRKIGNIKLVAARKNEILEELSFRLATQMKTRIFFLDVPCFNVAQKNSSYLRNLNAAEFVLNDGIGVGARAFDNSIKEKLNSTDFTPEVLEILNEEKMSLYLLGGLPGVADSAAENIMNNFPDIILSGTCHGSFENPMDVRKDINKVKPDLLLVGMGVPIQENWISEHFEELDATLIMAVGDYLDIASGRVTQVPAVFGKMRIEWAYHLFLKPERLFKRYIIGNAVFLIHILKLARLKNPDT
;
A
#
# COMPACT_ATOMS: atom_id res chain seq x y z
N MET A 1 1.56 26.44 1.95
CA MET A 1 2.94 26.83 1.54
C MET A 1 3.93 25.94 2.28
N VAL A 2 4.44 24.92 1.61
CA VAL A 2 5.51 24.05 2.16
C VAL A 2 6.74 24.95 2.39
N ASN A 3 7.23 24.96 3.61
CA ASN A 3 8.37 25.77 4.02
C ASN A 3 9.64 25.24 3.34
N MET A 4 10.03 25.84 2.21
CA MET A 4 11.20 25.42 1.37
C MET A 4 12.58 25.59 2.05
N ASN A 5 12.63 25.97 3.33
CA ASN A 5 13.87 26.09 4.10
C ASN A 5 14.17 24.86 4.98
N ARG A 6 13.53 23.72 4.73
CA ARG A 6 13.90 22.48 5.41
C ARG A 6 15.16 21.92 4.74
N GLU A 7 16.19 21.64 5.55
CA GLU A 7 17.29 20.77 5.20
C GLU A 7 16.71 19.56 4.44
N VAL A 8 17.25 19.27 3.26
CA VAL A 8 16.81 18.17 2.37
C VAL A 8 16.65 16.94 3.24
N TRP A 9 15.40 16.58 3.54
CA TRP A 9 15.08 15.38 4.30
C TRP A 9 15.51 14.21 3.42
N ASN A 10 16.64 13.66 3.73
CA ASN A 10 17.17 12.53 2.97
C ASN A 10 16.62 11.27 3.63
N PHE A 11 15.59 10.70 3.00
CA PHE A 11 15.10 9.38 3.37
C PHE A 11 16.20 8.35 2.99
N ASP A 12 17.17 8.23 3.88
CA ASP A 12 18.41 7.48 3.69
C ASP A 12 18.29 6.03 4.18
N GLU A 13 19.36 5.25 4.05
CA GLU A 13 19.36 3.83 4.42
C GLU A 13 19.01 3.56 5.90
N LYS A 14 19.16 4.54 6.81
CA LYS A 14 18.81 4.38 8.23
C LYS A 14 17.30 4.20 8.45
N HIS A 15 16.46 4.65 7.51
CA HIS A 15 15.00 4.52 7.56
C HIS A 15 14.50 3.19 7.01
N PHE A 16 15.40 2.33 6.55
CA PHE A 16 15.03 1.03 6.01
C PHE A 16 15.55 -0.12 6.89
N ARG A 17 14.77 -1.20 6.92
CA ARG A 17 15.14 -2.47 7.57
C ARG A 17 14.84 -3.62 6.62
N LYS A 18 15.45 -4.78 6.90
CA LYS A 18 15.20 -5.99 6.11
C LYS A 18 14.52 -7.05 6.98
N ILE A 19 13.47 -7.65 6.45
CA ILE A 19 12.88 -8.89 6.96
C ILE A 19 13.17 -9.97 5.93
N GLY A 20 14.13 -10.84 6.23
CA GLY A 20 14.68 -11.74 5.22
C GLY A 20 15.24 -10.94 4.04
N ASN A 21 14.68 -11.17 2.85
CA ASN A 21 15.12 -10.52 1.63
C ASN A 21 14.25 -9.29 1.24
N ILE A 22 13.31 -8.88 2.10
CA ILE A 22 12.41 -7.77 1.80
C ILE A 22 12.87 -6.52 2.56
N LYS A 23 13.05 -5.42 1.82
CA LYS A 23 13.35 -4.10 2.36
C LYS A 23 12.05 -3.41 2.78
N LEU A 24 12.00 -2.89 4.00
CA LEU A 24 10.85 -2.19 4.59
C LEU A 24 11.25 -0.82 5.10
N VAL A 25 10.29 0.11 5.06
CA VAL A 25 10.39 1.39 5.75
C VAL A 25 10.18 1.19 7.26
N ALA A 26 11.08 1.76 8.07
CA ALA A 26 11.07 1.72 9.53
C ALA A 26 11.05 3.13 10.14
N ALA A 27 10.46 4.10 9.44
CA ALA A 27 10.23 5.45 9.90
C ALA A 27 8.88 5.56 10.63
N ARG A 28 8.66 6.66 11.34
CA ARG A 28 7.37 6.99 11.93
C ARG A 28 6.40 7.45 10.85
N LYS A 29 5.10 7.26 11.09
CA LYS A 29 4.05 7.65 10.15
C LYS A 29 4.17 9.11 9.68
N ASN A 30 4.33 10.04 10.63
CA ASN A 30 4.45 11.45 10.30
C ASN A 30 5.69 11.76 9.43
N GLU A 31 6.81 11.07 9.68
CA GLU A 31 8.03 11.21 8.89
C GLU A 31 7.80 10.74 7.44
N ILE A 32 7.02 9.67 7.26
CA ILE A 32 6.66 9.16 5.94
C ILE A 32 5.71 10.14 5.23
N LEU A 33 4.69 10.67 5.91
CA LEU A 33 3.75 11.63 5.34
C LEU A 33 4.46 12.94 4.93
N GLU A 34 5.39 13.42 5.74
CA GLU A 34 6.23 14.58 5.41
C GLU A 34 7.07 14.33 4.15
N GLU A 35 7.68 13.14 4.03
CA GLU A 35 8.43 12.75 2.84
C GLU A 35 7.53 12.62 1.60
N LEU A 36 6.33 12.06 1.73
CA LEU A 36 5.39 11.95 0.61
C LEU A 36 4.89 13.34 0.16
N SER A 37 4.63 14.26 1.09
CA SER A 37 4.31 15.65 0.78
C SER A 37 5.46 16.34 0.01
N PHE A 38 6.71 16.13 0.44
CA PHE A 38 7.87 16.64 -0.27
C PHE A 38 7.98 16.05 -1.69
N ARG A 39 7.76 14.74 -1.86
CA ARG A 39 7.80 14.07 -3.17
C ARG A 39 6.70 14.55 -4.10
N LEU A 40 5.50 14.79 -3.58
CA LEU A 40 4.41 15.42 -4.33
C LEU A 40 4.81 16.81 -4.81
N ALA A 41 5.30 17.67 -3.90
CA ALA A 41 5.69 19.05 -4.22
C ALA A 41 6.85 19.12 -5.23
N THR A 42 7.77 18.13 -5.22
CA THR A 42 8.92 18.06 -6.13
C THR A 42 8.70 17.17 -7.34
N GLN A 43 7.51 16.61 -7.50
CA GLN A 43 7.14 15.65 -8.55
C GLN A 43 8.08 14.45 -8.64
N MET A 44 8.56 13.98 -7.49
CA MET A 44 9.46 12.84 -7.40
C MET A 44 8.66 11.54 -7.49
N LYS A 45 8.75 10.87 -8.64
CA LYS A 45 8.03 9.63 -8.93
C LYS A 45 8.30 8.54 -7.92
N THR A 46 7.25 7.95 -7.35
CA THR A 46 7.35 7.10 -6.16
C THR A 46 6.32 5.98 -6.16
N ARG A 47 6.76 4.72 -5.95
CA ARG A 47 5.89 3.57 -5.67
C ARG A 47 5.77 3.33 -4.19
N ILE A 48 4.55 3.07 -3.74
CA ILE A 48 4.23 2.78 -2.34
C ILE A 48 3.47 1.46 -2.30
N PHE A 49 4.08 0.45 -1.69
CA PHE A 49 3.48 -0.87 -1.51
C PHE A 49 3.28 -1.15 -0.02
N PHE A 50 2.33 -2.02 0.29
CA PHE A 50 2.03 -2.44 1.65
C PHE A 50 2.34 -3.92 1.81
N LEU A 51 3.14 -4.25 2.82
CA LEU A 51 3.54 -5.62 3.09
C LEU A 51 2.71 -6.22 4.21
N ASP A 52 1.71 -7.00 3.85
CA ASP A 52 0.94 -7.86 4.73
C ASP A 52 1.46 -9.32 4.70
N VAL A 53 0.82 -10.21 5.46
CA VAL A 53 1.18 -11.65 5.49
C VAL A 53 1.01 -12.32 4.13
N PRO A 54 -0.08 -12.13 3.36
CA PRO A 54 -0.20 -12.59 1.99
C PRO A 54 0.94 -12.14 1.08
N CYS A 55 1.26 -10.84 1.06
CA CYS A 55 2.36 -10.27 0.28
C CYS A 55 3.70 -10.93 0.62
N PHE A 56 3.98 -11.08 1.92
CA PHE A 56 5.19 -11.76 2.38
C PHE A 56 5.26 -13.21 1.86
N ASN A 57 4.18 -13.98 2.00
CA ASN A 57 4.12 -15.37 1.56
C ASN A 57 4.27 -15.51 0.03
N VAL A 58 3.72 -14.58 -0.75
CA VAL A 58 3.93 -14.52 -2.21
C VAL A 58 5.39 -14.25 -2.52
N ALA A 59 6.01 -13.28 -1.86
CA ALA A 59 7.41 -12.91 -2.07
C ALA A 59 8.38 -14.07 -1.78
N GLN A 60 8.07 -14.95 -0.81
CA GLN A 60 8.90 -16.13 -0.52
C GLN A 60 8.86 -17.19 -1.62
N LYS A 61 7.84 -17.18 -2.49
CA LYS A 61 7.63 -18.19 -3.55
C LYS A 61 7.82 -17.63 -4.96
N ASN A 62 7.76 -16.31 -5.12
CA ASN A 62 7.81 -15.62 -6.40
C ASN A 62 8.95 -14.59 -6.42
N SER A 63 10.06 -14.96 -7.07
CA SER A 63 11.24 -14.10 -7.16
C SER A 63 11.00 -12.82 -7.97
N SER A 64 10.07 -12.82 -8.93
CA SER A 64 9.70 -11.62 -9.68
C SER A 64 8.96 -10.65 -8.78
N TYR A 65 7.96 -11.13 -8.03
CA TYR A 65 7.24 -10.32 -7.07
C TYR A 65 8.16 -9.75 -5.97
N LEU A 66 9.12 -10.56 -5.47
CA LEU A 66 10.13 -10.09 -4.52
C LEU A 66 10.99 -8.96 -5.11
N ARG A 67 11.39 -9.07 -6.37
CA ARG A 67 12.12 -7.99 -7.05
C ARG A 67 11.27 -6.73 -7.17
N ASN A 68 9.99 -6.86 -7.53
CA ASN A 68 9.06 -5.75 -7.64
C ASN A 68 8.86 -5.03 -6.29
N LEU A 69 8.70 -5.77 -5.19
CA LEU A 69 8.66 -5.20 -3.85
C LEU A 69 9.94 -4.43 -3.52
N ASN A 70 11.11 -5.04 -3.73
CA ASN A 70 12.39 -4.40 -3.38
C ASN A 70 12.78 -3.23 -4.30
N ALA A 71 12.15 -3.12 -5.46
CA ALA A 71 12.32 -1.99 -6.37
C ALA A 71 11.44 -0.78 -5.99
N ALA A 72 10.45 -0.96 -5.13
CA ALA A 72 9.61 0.14 -4.67
C ALA A 72 10.38 1.06 -3.72
N GLU A 73 10.11 2.36 -3.83
CA GLU A 73 10.70 3.40 -2.98
C GLU A 73 10.23 3.25 -1.53
N PHE A 74 8.94 2.87 -1.35
CA PHE A 74 8.36 2.62 -0.03
C PHE A 74 7.65 1.27 0.00
N VAL A 75 8.09 0.41 0.91
CA VAL A 75 7.33 -0.79 1.32
C VAL A 75 6.96 -0.60 2.78
N LEU A 76 5.68 -0.36 3.04
CA LEU A 76 5.13 -0.06 4.35
C LEU A 76 4.65 -1.32 5.05
N ASN A 77 4.80 -1.37 6.38
CA ASN A 77 4.41 -2.51 7.19
C ASN A 77 2.89 -2.56 7.41
N ASP A 78 2.18 -3.43 6.70
CA ASP A 78 0.75 -3.68 6.90
C ASP A 78 0.49 -4.95 7.72
N GLY A 79 0.75 -4.85 9.02
CA GLY A 79 0.31 -5.87 9.97
C GLY A 79 1.19 -7.12 10.13
N ILE A 80 2.35 -7.23 9.48
CA ILE A 80 3.32 -8.30 9.77
C ILE A 80 4.08 -8.10 11.09
N GLY A 81 3.60 -7.17 11.92
CA GLY A 81 4.31 -6.59 13.06
C GLY A 81 4.89 -7.56 14.10
N VAL A 82 4.29 -8.74 14.33
CA VAL A 82 4.85 -9.73 15.28
C VAL A 82 6.10 -10.37 14.68
N GLY A 83 6.06 -10.74 13.40
CA GLY A 83 7.23 -11.29 12.70
C GLY A 83 8.31 -10.24 12.46
N ALA A 84 7.89 -9.01 12.10
CA ALA A 84 8.81 -7.90 11.91
C ALA A 84 9.60 -7.56 13.18
N ARG A 85 8.93 -7.50 14.32
CA ARG A 85 9.56 -7.25 15.64
C ARG A 85 10.53 -8.34 16.08
N ALA A 86 10.31 -9.59 15.67
CA ALA A 86 11.25 -10.67 15.93
C ALA A 86 12.59 -10.47 15.21
N PHE A 87 12.60 -9.69 14.12
CA PHE A 87 13.81 -9.34 13.35
C PHE A 87 14.39 -8.00 13.77
N ASP A 88 13.54 -7.00 13.99
CA ASP A 88 13.99 -5.65 14.33
C ASP A 88 12.91 -4.90 15.14
N ASN A 89 13.22 -4.55 16.37
CA ASN A 89 12.34 -3.77 17.26
C ASN A 89 12.09 -2.33 16.77
N SER A 90 12.82 -1.85 15.77
CA SER A 90 12.62 -0.51 15.23
C SER A 90 11.39 -0.42 14.32
N ILE A 91 10.88 -1.55 13.80
CA ILE A 91 9.64 -1.59 13.00
C ILE A 91 8.44 -1.61 13.95
N LYS A 92 8.06 -0.44 14.44
CA LYS A 92 7.06 -0.30 15.51
C LYS A 92 5.66 0.01 15.02
N GLU A 93 5.53 0.71 13.90
CA GLU A 93 4.26 1.19 13.40
C GLU A 93 3.62 0.20 12.41
N LYS A 94 2.31 0.03 12.56
CA LYS A 94 1.47 -0.66 11.59
C LYS A 94 0.87 0.43 10.69
N LEU A 95 1.19 0.37 9.41
CA LEU A 95 0.75 1.34 8.40
C LEU A 95 -0.06 0.59 7.34
N ASN A 96 -1.29 0.19 7.67
CA ASN A 96 -2.14 -0.48 6.71
C ASN A 96 -2.69 0.51 5.66
N SER A 97 -2.97 0.00 4.46
CA SER A 97 -3.44 0.82 3.35
C SER A 97 -4.76 1.54 3.67
N THR A 98 -5.65 0.91 4.44
CA THR A 98 -6.98 1.46 4.75
C THR A 98 -6.91 2.69 5.65
N ASP A 99 -6.01 2.68 6.66
CA ASP A 99 -5.88 3.80 7.60
C ASP A 99 -4.90 4.86 7.09
N PHE A 100 -3.90 4.47 6.28
CA PHE A 100 -2.86 5.36 5.78
C PHE A 100 -3.30 6.16 4.55
N THR A 101 -4.09 5.56 3.65
CA THR A 101 -4.53 6.24 2.43
C THR A 101 -5.33 7.51 2.70
N PRO A 102 -6.29 7.57 3.67
CA PRO A 102 -6.98 8.81 4.01
C PRO A 102 -6.04 9.95 4.43
N GLU A 103 -4.93 9.66 5.12
CA GLU A 103 -3.97 10.69 5.53
C GLU A 103 -3.17 11.24 4.34
N VAL A 104 -2.91 10.41 3.31
CA VAL A 104 -2.34 10.89 2.04
C VAL A 104 -3.37 11.71 1.25
N LEU A 105 -4.65 11.31 1.27
CA LEU A 105 -5.72 12.10 0.65
C LEU A 105 -5.91 13.47 1.32
N GLU A 106 -5.69 13.58 2.63
CA GLU A 106 -5.67 14.87 3.34
C GLU A 106 -4.63 15.82 2.74
N ILE A 107 -3.40 15.33 2.51
CA ILE A 107 -2.34 16.12 1.85
C ILE A 107 -2.78 16.59 0.47
N LEU A 108 -3.39 15.70 -0.34
CA LEU A 108 -3.91 16.08 -1.65
C LEU A 108 -5.00 17.15 -1.56
N ASN A 109 -5.90 17.03 -0.57
CA ASN A 109 -6.98 17.97 -0.35
C ASN A 109 -6.45 19.36 0.05
N GLU A 110 -5.50 19.43 1.00
CA GLU A 110 -4.88 20.68 1.44
C GLU A 110 -4.13 21.38 0.30
N GLU A 111 -3.43 20.64 -0.54
CA GLU A 111 -2.62 21.18 -1.65
C GLU A 111 -3.39 21.23 -2.99
N LYS A 112 -4.68 20.84 -3.02
CA LYS A 112 -5.58 20.84 -4.21
C LYS A 112 -4.99 20.07 -5.38
N MET A 113 -4.47 18.88 -5.06
CA MET A 113 -3.81 18.00 -6.03
C MET A 113 -4.77 17.03 -6.69
N SER A 114 -4.30 16.38 -7.74
CA SER A 114 -5.10 15.49 -8.60
C SER A 114 -4.99 14.02 -8.21
N LEU A 115 -6.12 13.31 -8.36
CA LEU A 115 -6.30 11.90 -7.98
C LEU A 115 -6.85 11.09 -9.15
N TYR A 116 -6.27 9.91 -9.39
CA TYR A 116 -6.83 8.90 -10.29
C TYR A 116 -7.03 7.57 -9.55
N LEU A 117 -8.17 6.91 -9.76
CA LEU A 117 -8.49 5.61 -9.13
C LEU A 117 -8.51 4.50 -10.17
N LEU A 118 -7.71 3.46 -9.96
CA LEU A 118 -7.64 2.27 -10.83
C LEU A 118 -7.89 1.01 -10.00
N GLY A 119 -8.98 0.32 -10.23
CA GLY A 119 -9.20 -0.96 -9.54
C GLY A 119 -10.66 -1.26 -9.25
N GLY A 120 -10.85 -2.35 -8.50
CA GLY A 120 -12.17 -2.87 -8.19
C GLY A 120 -12.93 -3.45 -9.38
N LEU A 121 -14.14 -3.92 -9.14
CA LEU A 121 -15.09 -4.31 -10.18
C LEU A 121 -15.68 -3.06 -10.86
N PRO A 122 -16.33 -3.19 -12.04
CA PRO A 122 -17.02 -2.07 -12.68
C PRO A 122 -17.92 -1.29 -11.71
N GLY A 123 -17.79 0.04 -11.67
CA GLY A 123 -18.51 0.95 -10.79
C GLY A 123 -17.89 1.14 -9.39
N VAL A 124 -16.94 0.31 -8.96
CA VAL A 124 -16.31 0.45 -7.63
C VAL A 124 -15.43 1.70 -7.56
N ALA A 125 -14.57 1.92 -8.56
CA ALA A 125 -13.72 3.11 -8.60
C ALA A 125 -14.53 4.41 -8.65
N ASP A 126 -15.66 4.40 -9.38
CA ASP A 126 -16.56 5.57 -9.50
C ASP A 126 -17.23 5.88 -8.16
N SER A 127 -17.81 4.87 -7.50
CA SER A 127 -18.44 5.06 -6.17
C SER A 127 -17.41 5.43 -5.10
N ALA A 128 -16.19 4.89 -5.17
CA ALA A 128 -15.10 5.28 -4.28
C ALA A 128 -14.71 6.75 -4.50
N ALA A 129 -14.64 7.20 -5.76
CA ALA A 129 -14.37 8.60 -6.10
C ALA A 129 -15.43 9.53 -5.53
N GLU A 130 -16.72 9.23 -5.71
CA GLU A 130 -17.82 10.02 -5.14
C GLU A 130 -17.67 10.18 -3.62
N ASN A 131 -17.43 9.09 -2.90
CA ASN A 131 -17.29 9.13 -1.45
C ASN A 131 -16.01 9.85 -1.00
N ILE A 132 -14.90 9.70 -1.73
CA ILE A 132 -13.66 10.43 -1.46
C ILE A 132 -13.87 11.92 -1.66
N MET A 133 -14.48 12.34 -2.78
CA MET A 133 -14.74 13.75 -3.08
C MET A 133 -15.70 14.41 -2.06
N ASN A 134 -16.64 13.64 -1.49
CA ASN A 134 -17.51 14.13 -0.42
C ASN A 134 -16.74 14.44 0.89
N ASN A 135 -15.67 13.68 1.18
CA ASN A 135 -14.85 13.88 2.37
C ASN A 135 -13.66 14.83 2.14
N PHE A 136 -13.18 14.92 0.90
CA PHE A 136 -12.00 15.70 0.49
C PHE A 136 -12.36 16.55 -0.74
N PRO A 137 -13.16 17.62 -0.56
CA PRO A 137 -13.78 18.36 -1.67
C PRO A 137 -12.81 19.20 -2.51
N ASP A 138 -11.60 19.49 -2.03
CA ASP A 138 -10.59 20.25 -2.75
C ASP A 138 -9.67 19.38 -3.64
N ILE A 139 -9.78 18.04 -3.55
CA ILE A 139 -9.06 17.13 -4.46
C ILE A 139 -9.62 17.28 -5.88
N ILE A 140 -8.73 17.25 -6.87
CA ILE A 140 -9.10 17.28 -8.29
C ILE A 140 -9.21 15.84 -8.80
N LEU A 141 -10.42 15.31 -8.99
CA LEU A 141 -10.60 13.99 -9.58
C LEU A 141 -10.21 14.03 -11.09
N SER A 142 -9.14 13.33 -11.45
CA SER A 142 -8.62 13.25 -12.82
C SER A 142 -9.23 12.11 -13.63
N GLY A 143 -9.72 11.06 -12.97
CA GLY A 143 -10.38 9.94 -13.62
C GLY A 143 -10.48 8.70 -12.75
N THR A 144 -11.24 7.73 -13.28
CA THR A 144 -11.45 6.41 -12.69
C THR A 144 -11.36 5.33 -13.76
N CYS A 145 -10.89 4.13 -13.38
CA CYS A 145 -10.96 2.94 -14.21
C CYS A 145 -11.13 1.70 -13.34
N HIS A 146 -12.00 0.76 -13.76
CA HIS A 146 -12.13 -0.52 -13.05
C HIS A 146 -10.92 -1.44 -13.31
N GLY A 147 -10.66 -2.39 -12.42
CA GLY A 147 -9.50 -3.29 -12.50
C GLY A 147 -9.62 -4.45 -13.50
N SER A 148 -10.77 -4.60 -14.17
CA SER A 148 -11.03 -5.67 -15.15
C SER A 148 -10.95 -5.13 -16.58
N PHE A 149 -9.92 -4.34 -16.90
CA PHE A 149 -9.68 -3.81 -18.23
C PHE A 149 -9.11 -4.87 -19.17
N GLU A 150 -9.47 -4.80 -20.46
CA GLU A 150 -9.01 -5.74 -21.49
C GLU A 150 -7.58 -5.41 -21.94
N ASN A 151 -7.26 -4.11 -22.05
CA ASN A 151 -5.98 -3.64 -22.58
C ASN A 151 -5.28 -2.69 -21.57
N PRO A 152 -4.19 -3.15 -20.93
CA PRO A 152 -3.40 -2.32 -20.02
C PRO A 152 -2.83 -1.03 -20.64
N MET A 153 -2.56 -1.07 -21.96
CA MET A 153 -2.00 0.07 -22.70
C MET A 153 -2.96 1.25 -22.78
N ASP A 154 -4.26 0.99 -22.89
CA ASP A 154 -5.25 2.06 -22.99
C ASP A 154 -5.46 2.74 -21.63
N VAL A 155 -5.49 1.98 -20.56
CA VAL A 155 -5.52 2.51 -19.19
C VAL A 155 -4.29 3.39 -18.91
N ARG A 156 -3.10 2.94 -19.30
CA ARG A 156 -1.89 3.74 -19.17
C ARG A 156 -1.94 5.05 -19.96
N LYS A 157 -2.44 5.02 -21.21
CA LYS A 157 -2.61 6.23 -22.01
C LYS A 157 -3.56 7.23 -21.36
N ASP A 158 -4.66 6.75 -20.77
CA ASP A 158 -5.61 7.60 -20.08
C ASP A 158 -4.99 8.26 -18.84
N ILE A 159 -4.25 7.50 -18.03
CA ILE A 159 -3.51 8.03 -16.88
C ILE A 159 -2.47 9.07 -17.33
N ASN A 160 -1.68 8.77 -18.36
CA ASN A 160 -0.63 9.66 -18.85
C ASN A 160 -1.17 10.94 -19.51
N LYS A 161 -2.41 10.92 -19.98
CA LYS A 161 -3.09 12.11 -20.53
C LYS A 161 -3.40 13.12 -19.41
N VAL A 162 -3.75 12.64 -18.22
CA VAL A 162 -4.17 13.49 -17.09
C VAL A 162 -3.07 13.71 -16.06
N LYS A 163 -2.01 12.87 -16.05
CA LYS A 163 -0.81 12.97 -15.19
C LYS A 163 -1.15 13.25 -13.71
N PRO A 164 -1.84 12.32 -13.04
CA PRO A 164 -2.31 12.56 -11.69
C PRO A 164 -1.14 12.68 -10.69
N ASP A 165 -1.31 13.51 -9.68
CA ASP A 165 -0.36 13.61 -8.56
C ASP A 165 -0.37 12.32 -7.73
N LEU A 166 -1.56 11.70 -7.55
CA LEU A 166 -1.72 10.40 -6.90
C LEU A 166 -2.53 9.44 -7.78
N LEU A 167 -1.97 8.25 -8.02
CA LEU A 167 -2.63 7.09 -8.61
C LEU A 167 -2.84 6.02 -7.54
N LEU A 168 -4.09 5.75 -7.17
CA LEU A 168 -4.45 4.62 -6.29
C LEU A 168 -4.79 3.39 -7.13
N VAL A 169 -4.09 2.28 -6.88
CA VAL A 169 -4.26 1.02 -7.61
C VAL A 169 -4.77 -0.06 -6.66
N GLY A 170 -6.02 -0.51 -6.86
CA GLY A 170 -6.71 -1.51 -6.05
C GLY A 170 -7.15 -2.72 -6.87
N MET A 171 -6.20 -3.58 -7.28
CA MET A 171 -6.48 -4.80 -8.05
C MET A 171 -6.18 -6.09 -7.26
N GLY A 172 -5.71 -5.93 -6.01
CA GLY A 172 -5.30 -7.03 -5.14
C GLY A 172 -3.91 -7.60 -5.45
N VAL A 173 -3.38 -8.28 -4.45
CA VAL A 173 -2.04 -8.91 -4.45
C VAL A 173 -2.07 -10.21 -5.27
N PRO A 174 -1.11 -10.48 -6.13
CA PRO A 174 0.08 -9.70 -6.52
C PRO A 174 -0.14 -8.84 -7.78
N ILE A 175 -1.37 -8.70 -8.25
CA ILE A 175 -1.68 -8.11 -9.56
C ILE A 175 -1.29 -6.64 -9.59
N GLN A 176 -1.68 -5.88 -8.57
CA GLN A 176 -1.44 -4.44 -8.49
C GLN A 176 0.05 -4.08 -8.45
N GLU A 177 0.85 -4.78 -7.64
CA GLU A 177 2.28 -4.52 -7.53
C GLU A 177 3.02 -4.89 -8.82
N ASN A 178 2.62 -6.00 -9.46
CA ASN A 178 3.18 -6.41 -10.73
C ASN A 178 2.85 -5.43 -11.84
N TRP A 179 1.59 -5.00 -11.95
CA TRP A 179 1.14 -4.03 -12.94
C TRP A 179 1.85 -2.67 -12.77
N ILE A 180 1.92 -2.17 -11.54
CA ILE A 180 2.65 -0.93 -11.23
C ILE A 180 4.11 -1.06 -11.63
N SER A 181 4.77 -2.15 -11.25
CA SER A 181 6.20 -2.34 -11.52
C SER A 181 6.49 -2.49 -13.01
N GLU A 182 5.62 -3.15 -13.76
CA GLU A 182 5.75 -3.33 -15.21
C GLU A 182 5.62 -2.01 -15.97
N HIS A 183 4.73 -1.13 -15.52
CA HIS A 183 4.43 0.12 -16.20
C HIS A 183 5.08 1.36 -15.58
N PHE A 184 5.82 1.20 -14.48
CA PHE A 184 6.32 2.33 -13.68
C PHE A 184 7.06 3.37 -14.49
N GLU A 185 8.03 2.95 -15.31
CA GLU A 185 8.85 3.90 -16.07
C GLU A 185 8.01 4.73 -17.08
N GLU A 186 6.94 4.13 -17.59
CA GLU A 186 6.09 4.72 -18.61
C GLU A 186 4.84 5.44 -18.08
N LEU A 187 4.55 5.31 -16.77
CA LEU A 187 3.43 6.02 -16.13
C LEU A 187 3.81 7.45 -15.79
N ASP A 188 2.96 8.41 -16.13
CA ASP A 188 3.08 9.83 -15.75
C ASP A 188 2.22 10.13 -14.50
N ALA A 189 2.59 9.56 -13.34
CA ALA A 189 1.98 9.86 -12.05
C ALA A 189 3.09 10.07 -11.02
N THR A 190 2.88 10.97 -10.06
CA THR A 190 3.91 11.29 -9.05
C THR A 190 3.97 10.24 -7.95
N LEU A 191 2.88 10.02 -7.22
CA LEU A 191 2.76 8.92 -6.26
C LEU A 191 1.87 7.82 -6.85
N ILE A 192 2.29 6.56 -6.73
CA ILE A 192 1.55 5.38 -7.18
C ILE A 192 1.44 4.41 -6.00
N MET A 193 0.24 4.24 -5.46
CA MET A 193 -0.01 3.44 -4.26
C MET A 193 -0.81 2.17 -4.59
N ALA A 194 -0.29 1.02 -4.19
CA ALA A 194 -1.00 -0.27 -4.25
C ALA A 194 -1.89 -0.45 -3.01
N VAL A 195 -3.17 -0.11 -3.11
CA VAL A 195 -4.06 0.04 -1.95
C VAL A 195 -4.96 -1.16 -1.63
N GLY A 196 -4.85 -2.25 -2.40
CA GLY A 196 -5.63 -3.47 -2.15
C GLY A 196 -7.13 -3.24 -2.13
N ASP A 197 -7.77 -3.66 -1.05
CA ASP A 197 -9.23 -3.61 -0.87
C ASP A 197 -9.74 -2.18 -0.50
N TYR A 198 -8.87 -1.17 -0.43
CA TYR A 198 -9.26 0.19 -0.03
C TYR A 198 -10.36 0.78 -0.91
N LEU A 199 -10.31 0.57 -2.24
CA LEU A 199 -11.33 1.07 -3.15
C LEU A 199 -12.72 0.42 -2.90
N ASP A 200 -12.76 -0.87 -2.58
CA ASP A 200 -14.00 -1.56 -2.21
C ASP A 200 -14.57 -0.99 -0.89
N ILE A 201 -13.72 -0.63 0.07
CA ILE A 201 -14.12 -0.01 1.33
C ILE A 201 -14.59 1.43 1.08
N ALA A 202 -13.83 2.24 0.35
CA ALA A 202 -14.15 3.62 0.03
C ALA A 202 -15.45 3.75 -0.79
N SER A 203 -15.74 2.75 -1.65
CA SER A 203 -17.01 2.69 -2.39
C SER A 203 -18.24 2.38 -1.52
N GLY A 204 -18.04 2.00 -0.24
CA GLY A 204 -19.11 1.53 0.64
C GLY A 204 -19.58 0.08 0.36
N ARG A 205 -18.97 -0.61 -0.61
CA ARG A 205 -19.31 -1.98 -0.97
C ARG A 205 -18.89 -3.00 0.09
N VAL A 206 -17.80 -2.72 0.79
CA VAL A 206 -17.30 -3.52 1.91
C VAL A 206 -17.30 -2.66 3.16
N THR A 207 -17.96 -3.12 4.20
CA THR A 207 -17.98 -2.40 5.48
C THR A 207 -16.60 -2.45 6.11
N GLN A 208 -16.07 -1.29 6.50
CA GLN A 208 -14.85 -1.19 7.28
C GLN A 208 -14.99 -1.94 8.61
N VAL A 209 -13.94 -2.61 9.04
CA VAL A 209 -13.94 -3.32 10.34
C VAL A 209 -14.18 -2.30 11.45
N PRO A 210 -15.16 -2.52 12.34
CA PRO A 210 -15.39 -1.61 13.45
C PRO A 210 -14.12 -1.41 14.29
N ALA A 211 -13.85 -0.18 14.70
CA ALA A 211 -12.62 0.22 15.40
C ALA A 211 -12.30 -0.62 16.67
N VAL A 212 -13.33 -1.22 17.28
CA VAL A 212 -13.19 -2.12 18.44
C VAL A 212 -12.35 -3.35 18.08
N PHE A 213 -12.60 -3.97 16.92
CA PHE A 213 -11.84 -5.14 16.46
C PHE A 213 -10.40 -4.76 16.08
N GLY A 214 -10.20 -3.54 15.55
CA GLY A 214 -8.86 -2.99 15.27
C GLY A 214 -8.03 -2.80 16.55
N LYS A 215 -8.63 -2.22 17.59
CA LYS A 215 -7.98 -2.06 18.91
C LYS A 215 -7.60 -3.40 19.55
N MET A 216 -8.43 -4.43 19.38
CA MET A 216 -8.18 -5.78 19.87
C MET A 216 -7.24 -6.61 18.97
N ARG A 217 -6.83 -6.07 17.80
CA ARG A 217 -6.01 -6.77 16.79
C ARG A 217 -6.63 -8.08 16.25
N ILE A 218 -7.96 -8.15 16.25
CA ILE A 218 -8.74 -9.30 15.78
C ILE A 218 -9.58 -8.97 14.52
N GLU A 219 -9.14 -7.99 13.73
CA GLU A 219 -9.75 -7.61 12.45
C GLU A 219 -9.95 -8.83 11.54
N TRP A 220 -8.97 -9.74 11.52
CA TRP A 220 -9.04 -11.00 10.78
C TRP A 220 -10.22 -11.89 11.17
N ALA A 221 -10.63 -11.87 12.46
CA ALA A 221 -11.75 -12.67 12.94
C ALA A 221 -13.09 -12.10 12.43
N TYR A 222 -13.21 -10.76 12.36
CA TYR A 222 -14.37 -10.10 11.79
C TYR A 222 -14.52 -10.42 10.29
N HIS A 223 -13.44 -10.34 9.53
CA HIS A 223 -13.44 -10.71 8.12
C HIS A 223 -13.74 -12.20 7.92
N LEU A 224 -13.19 -13.08 8.77
CA LEU A 224 -13.44 -14.51 8.73
C LEU A 224 -14.92 -14.83 8.94
N PHE A 225 -15.59 -14.10 9.81
CA PHE A 225 -17.04 -14.25 10.05
C PHE A 225 -17.87 -13.85 8.82
N LEU A 226 -17.46 -12.80 8.11
CA LEU A 226 -18.19 -12.29 6.93
C LEU A 226 -17.99 -13.15 5.67
N LYS A 227 -16.81 -13.75 5.46
CA LYS A 227 -16.47 -14.55 4.27
C LYS A 227 -15.61 -15.77 4.65
N PRO A 228 -16.18 -16.80 5.32
CA PRO A 228 -15.42 -17.86 5.96
C PRO A 228 -14.56 -18.69 4.99
N GLU A 229 -15.08 -19.09 3.83
CA GLU A 229 -14.37 -20.00 2.93
C GLU A 229 -13.11 -19.38 2.28
N ARG A 230 -13.21 -18.14 1.81
CA ARG A 230 -12.10 -17.43 1.13
C ARG A 230 -11.02 -17.00 2.12
N LEU A 231 -11.45 -16.61 3.32
CA LEU A 231 -10.57 -16.01 4.31
C LEU A 231 -9.94 -17.03 5.26
N PHE A 232 -10.55 -18.23 5.42
CA PHE A 232 -9.95 -19.31 6.20
C PHE A 232 -8.59 -19.72 5.63
N LYS A 233 -8.48 -19.96 4.32
CA LYS A 233 -7.20 -20.27 3.68
C LYS A 233 -6.20 -19.12 3.80
N ARG A 234 -6.66 -17.88 3.61
CA ARG A 234 -5.81 -16.68 3.66
C ARG A 234 -5.24 -16.44 5.06
N TYR A 235 -6.07 -16.51 6.10
CA TYR A 235 -5.67 -16.17 7.47
C TYR A 235 -5.11 -17.36 8.26
N ILE A 236 -5.74 -18.53 8.22
CA ILE A 236 -5.28 -19.69 9.03
C ILE A 236 -4.04 -20.32 8.39
N ILE A 237 -4.14 -20.72 7.13
CA ILE A 237 -3.00 -21.35 6.42
C ILE A 237 -1.91 -20.32 6.15
N GLY A 238 -2.27 -19.10 5.75
CA GLY A 238 -1.33 -18.03 5.46
C GLY A 238 -0.50 -17.63 6.67
N ASN A 239 -1.10 -17.49 7.85
CA ASN A 239 -0.37 -17.16 9.09
C ASN A 239 0.53 -18.31 9.55
N ALA A 240 0.09 -19.57 9.42
CA ALA A 240 0.94 -20.73 9.74
C ALA A 240 2.17 -20.80 8.81
N VAL A 241 1.98 -20.59 7.51
CA VAL A 241 3.08 -20.52 6.53
C VAL A 241 4.02 -19.36 6.83
N PHE A 242 3.47 -18.19 7.15
CA PHE A 242 4.25 -17.02 7.55
C PHE A 242 5.13 -17.32 8.78
N LEU A 243 4.57 -17.90 9.84
CA LEU A 243 5.31 -18.28 11.05
C LEU A 243 6.45 -19.25 10.74
N ILE A 244 6.23 -20.23 9.88
CA ILE A 244 7.27 -21.19 9.45
C ILE A 244 8.41 -20.44 8.74
N HIS A 245 8.08 -19.50 7.84
CA HIS A 245 9.10 -18.72 7.13
C HIS A 245 9.88 -17.81 8.10
N ILE A 246 9.18 -17.15 9.03
CA ILE A 246 9.81 -16.31 10.05
C ILE A 246 10.76 -17.11 10.94
N LEU A 247 10.34 -18.29 11.42
CA LEU A 247 11.20 -19.16 12.23
C LEU A 247 12.44 -19.65 11.46
N LYS A 248 12.29 -19.99 10.16
CA LYS A 248 13.43 -20.34 9.31
C LYS A 248 14.41 -19.19 9.16
N LEU A 249 13.92 -17.98 8.92
CA LEU A 249 14.75 -16.78 8.79
C LEU A 249 15.43 -16.43 10.11
N ALA A 250 14.75 -16.57 11.26
CA ALA A 250 15.33 -16.33 12.57
C ALA A 250 16.48 -17.28 12.89
N ARG A 251 16.34 -18.57 12.54
CA ARG A 251 17.44 -19.57 12.68
C ARG A 251 18.65 -19.26 11.81
N LEU A 252 18.44 -18.73 10.60
CA LEU A 252 19.55 -18.34 9.73
C LEU A 252 20.30 -17.09 10.23
N LYS A 253 19.62 -16.24 11.03
CA LYS A 253 20.24 -15.05 11.64
C LYS A 253 21.07 -15.39 12.90
N ASN A 254 20.68 -16.43 13.62
CA ASN A 254 21.38 -16.94 14.83
C ASN A 254 21.68 -18.44 14.63
N PRO A 255 22.78 -18.82 13.94
CA PRO A 255 23.11 -20.21 13.68
C PRO A 255 23.54 -21.00 14.92
N ASP A 256 23.79 -20.34 16.07
CA ASP A 256 24.33 -20.93 17.31
C ASP A 256 23.26 -21.15 18.41
N THR A 257 21.96 -21.08 18.08
CA THR A 257 20.85 -21.51 18.92
C THR A 257 20.03 -22.60 18.20
#